data_5ce67979284902520f4c353e19937eb0
#
_entry.id   5ce67979284902520f4c353e19937eb0
#
_cell.length_a   1.000
_cell.length_b   1.000
_cell.length_c   1.000
_cell.angle_alpha   90.00
_cell.angle_beta   90.00
_cell.angle_gamma   90.00
#
_symmetry.space_group_name_H-M   'P 1'
#
loop_
_entity.id
_entity.type
_entity.pdbx_description
1 polymer ?
#
loop_
_entity_poly.entity_id
_entity_poly.type
_entity_poly.pdbx_seq_one_letter_code
_entity_poly.pdbx_strand_id
1 'polypeptide(L)'
;MMPTPRPLPFSFASLAAALLAVIVAASPAFAAAPPKSEVVDLNAPVSYWKQIRPVFQANCQGCHQPAKNKGGYVMTDFTRLLAGGDSGEKAVVPHLPAKSPLVTAITLFEGEADMPKGKPPLTEPEVTLIAKWIAEGAVDDTPKNAVQHIDAAHPPVYQRSPAITSLDFSPDGKLLAVAGFHEVLLHHADGSGLVARLVGLSERIESVRFSPDGTRLAVAGGLPARMGEVQIWDVVKRTLVVSVPVGFDTVYGVSWSPDGKLIAFGCPDNNLRAIDAATGEAVLQQGSHSDWVLGTIFNQDGSHLISVGRDMSTKLTEVETQRFVDNISSITPGALRGGLHAIARRPGRDEVLIGGADGVPQLYQIFRQTKRRIGDNANLLRKFPAMEGRIFAVDYSRDGKLVAAASSFNGRGAVHLYTGEFDSKIPDVLLKAYADKVATAYSKEEKAEIERFTTAEVKLLASTKLTGGIYALAFSPDGRHLAAAGEDGHVRLITTTGGTVAKDFIPVPLARTKLTQRE
;
A
#
# COMPACT_ATOMS: atom_id res chain seq x y z
N MET A 1 -57.47 -50.58 17.48
CA MET A 1 -57.31 -51.18 16.13
C MET A 1 -57.32 -50.04 15.14
N MET A 2 -56.09 -49.62 14.67
CA MET A 2 -55.91 -48.66 13.60
C MET A 2 -55.54 -49.43 12.32
N PRO A 3 -56.08 -49.09 11.17
CA PRO A 3 -55.72 -49.76 9.93
C PRO A 3 -54.52 -49.07 9.29
N THR A 4 -53.56 -49.86 8.82
CA THR A 4 -52.41 -49.52 8.07
C THR A 4 -52.74 -49.06 6.64
N PRO A 5 -52.07 -48.04 6.05
CA PRO A 5 -52.28 -47.67 4.65
C PRO A 5 -51.46 -48.56 3.71
N ARG A 6 -52.08 -48.94 2.59
CA ARG A 6 -51.51 -49.70 1.46
C ARG A 6 -50.61 -48.81 0.58
N PRO A 7 -49.55 -49.35 -0.04
CA PRO A 7 -48.72 -48.60 -1.00
C PRO A 7 -49.38 -48.57 -2.39
N LEU A 8 -49.27 -47.40 -3.06
CA LEU A 8 -49.61 -47.20 -4.47
C LEU A 8 -48.43 -47.57 -5.38
N PRO A 9 -48.68 -48.08 -6.57
CA PRO A 9 -47.61 -48.49 -7.49
C PRO A 9 -47.02 -47.31 -8.28
N PHE A 10 -45.70 -47.19 -8.30
CA PHE A 10 -44.98 -46.27 -9.17
C PHE A 10 -44.89 -46.86 -10.59
N SER A 11 -45.43 -46.14 -11.54
CA SER A 11 -45.27 -46.38 -12.99
C SER A 11 -43.94 -45.76 -13.45
N PHE A 12 -43.08 -46.58 -14.03
CA PHE A 12 -41.88 -46.14 -14.73
C PHE A 12 -42.27 -45.60 -16.12
N ALA A 13 -42.18 -44.26 -16.28
CA ALA A 13 -42.17 -43.64 -17.59
C ALA A 13 -40.72 -43.29 -17.96
N SER A 14 -40.22 -43.88 -19.01
CA SER A 14 -38.90 -43.70 -19.58
C SER A 14 -38.73 -42.28 -20.10
N LEU A 15 -37.84 -41.46 -19.53
CA LEU A 15 -37.31 -40.25 -20.16
C LEU A 15 -35.90 -40.50 -20.67
N ALA A 16 -35.76 -40.52 -21.96
CA ALA A 16 -34.46 -40.52 -22.65
C ALA A 16 -33.80 -39.14 -22.42
N ALA A 17 -32.75 -39.09 -21.60
CA ALA A 17 -31.92 -37.90 -21.45
C ALA A 17 -30.85 -37.89 -22.54
N ALA A 18 -30.93 -36.93 -23.45
CA ALA A 18 -29.89 -36.63 -24.41
C ALA A 18 -28.68 -36.03 -23.66
N LEU A 19 -27.58 -36.77 -23.59
CA LEU A 19 -26.29 -36.26 -23.10
C LEU A 19 -25.71 -35.32 -24.14
N LEU A 20 -25.76 -34.01 -23.90
CA LEU A 20 -24.97 -33.03 -24.62
C LEU A 20 -23.56 -33.03 -24.02
N ALA A 21 -22.61 -33.66 -24.71
CA ALA A 21 -21.19 -33.60 -24.35
C ALA A 21 -20.68 -32.20 -24.71
N VAL A 22 -20.51 -31.33 -23.70
CA VAL A 22 -19.75 -30.08 -23.83
C VAL A 22 -18.27 -30.45 -23.81
N ILE A 23 -17.64 -30.47 -24.96
CA ILE A 23 -16.18 -30.55 -25.10
C ILE A 23 -15.62 -29.21 -24.64
N VAL A 24 -15.19 -29.11 -23.39
CA VAL A 24 -14.34 -28.03 -22.92
C VAL A 24 -12.95 -28.23 -23.53
N ALA A 25 -12.66 -27.48 -24.59
CA ALA A 25 -11.31 -27.40 -25.12
C ALA A 25 -10.43 -26.71 -24.06
N ALA A 26 -9.69 -27.53 -23.30
CA ALA A 26 -8.62 -27.04 -22.44
C ALA A 26 -7.52 -26.47 -23.33
N SER A 27 -7.40 -25.14 -23.39
CA SER A 27 -6.23 -24.49 -23.95
C SER A 27 -5.00 -24.95 -23.15
N PRO A 28 -3.93 -25.42 -23.79
CA PRO A 28 -2.72 -25.74 -23.05
C PRO A 28 -2.19 -24.43 -22.45
N ALA A 29 -2.19 -24.35 -21.11
CA ALA A 29 -1.41 -23.38 -20.41
C ALA A 29 0.04 -23.55 -20.88
N PHE A 30 0.58 -22.54 -21.54
CA PHE A 30 2.02 -22.43 -21.76
C PHE A 30 2.68 -22.33 -20.38
N ALA A 31 3.01 -23.48 -19.80
CA ALA A 31 4.01 -23.54 -18.75
C ALA A 31 5.31 -23.08 -19.42
N ALA A 32 5.78 -21.89 -19.07
CA ALA A 32 7.13 -21.47 -19.44
C ALA A 32 8.08 -22.59 -19.00
N ALA A 33 8.81 -23.16 -19.96
CA ALA A 33 9.83 -24.14 -19.65
C ALA A 33 10.77 -23.55 -18.58
N PRO A 34 11.14 -24.30 -17.53
CA PRO A 34 12.11 -23.81 -16.57
C PRO A 34 13.37 -23.41 -17.35
N PRO A 35 14.02 -22.28 -16.95
CA PRO A 35 15.26 -21.86 -17.61
C PRO A 35 16.21 -23.05 -17.62
N LYS A 36 16.73 -23.38 -18.79
CA LYS A 36 17.73 -24.44 -18.93
C LYS A 36 18.83 -24.12 -17.93
N SER A 37 19.10 -25.04 -17.02
CA SER A 37 20.28 -24.96 -16.16
C SER A 37 21.49 -24.88 -17.11
N GLU A 38 22.10 -23.69 -17.21
CA GLU A 38 23.38 -23.56 -17.86
C GLU A 38 24.33 -24.52 -17.14
N VAL A 39 24.93 -25.42 -17.89
CA VAL A 39 25.97 -26.30 -17.36
C VAL A 39 27.07 -25.38 -16.85
N VAL A 40 27.22 -25.33 -15.52
CA VAL A 40 28.25 -24.50 -14.88
C VAL A 40 29.59 -25.06 -15.32
N ASP A 41 30.32 -24.30 -16.15
CA ASP A 41 31.70 -24.64 -16.47
C ASP A 41 32.54 -24.44 -15.20
N LEU A 42 32.88 -25.55 -14.57
CA LEU A 42 33.65 -25.55 -13.33
C LEU A 42 35.07 -24.99 -13.51
N ASN A 43 35.53 -24.77 -14.74
CA ASN A 43 36.85 -24.18 -15.02
C ASN A 43 36.79 -22.65 -15.18
N ALA A 44 35.60 -22.07 -15.39
CA ALA A 44 35.45 -20.60 -15.44
C ALA A 44 35.46 -19.97 -14.04
N PRO A 45 35.96 -18.72 -13.89
CA PRO A 45 35.85 -17.97 -12.64
C PRO A 45 34.38 -17.82 -12.22
N VAL A 46 34.11 -17.96 -10.91
CA VAL A 46 32.76 -17.85 -10.37
C VAL A 46 32.33 -16.38 -10.27
N SER A 47 31.22 -16.05 -10.92
CA SER A 47 30.63 -14.72 -10.87
C SER A 47 29.78 -14.56 -9.61
N TYR A 48 30.12 -13.57 -8.76
CA TYR A 48 29.25 -13.18 -7.64
C TYR A 48 27.89 -12.72 -8.16
N TRP A 49 27.87 -11.83 -9.14
CA TRP A 49 26.65 -11.24 -9.68
C TRP A 49 25.69 -12.25 -10.29
N LYS A 50 26.21 -13.13 -11.15
CA LYS A 50 25.38 -14.05 -11.94
C LYS A 50 25.05 -15.35 -11.22
N GLN A 51 25.93 -15.83 -10.33
CA GLN A 51 25.84 -17.17 -9.76
C GLN A 51 25.66 -17.17 -8.25
N ILE A 52 26.45 -16.41 -7.49
CA ILE A 52 26.41 -16.43 -6.01
C ILE A 52 25.24 -15.61 -5.46
N ARG A 53 25.07 -14.37 -5.95
CA ARG A 53 24.01 -13.47 -5.50
C ARG A 53 22.60 -14.08 -5.62
N PRO A 54 22.21 -14.76 -6.72
CA PRO A 54 20.91 -15.42 -6.80
C PRO A 54 20.70 -16.50 -5.72
N VAL A 55 21.73 -17.27 -5.37
CA VAL A 55 21.65 -18.27 -4.28
C VAL A 55 21.39 -17.56 -2.94
N PHE A 56 22.11 -16.49 -2.64
CA PHE A 56 21.90 -15.70 -1.42
C PHE A 56 20.52 -15.02 -1.39
N GLN A 57 20.04 -14.52 -2.51
CA GLN A 57 18.71 -13.92 -2.62
C GLN A 57 17.60 -14.93 -2.31
N ALA A 58 17.70 -16.13 -2.84
CA ALA A 58 16.70 -17.18 -2.65
C ALA A 58 16.69 -17.72 -1.22
N ASN A 59 17.86 -17.87 -0.59
CA ASN A 59 18.00 -18.67 0.62
C ASN A 59 18.34 -17.85 1.89
N CYS A 60 19.02 -16.70 1.79
CA CYS A 60 19.65 -16.01 2.91
C CYS A 60 19.10 -14.61 3.17
N GLN A 61 18.95 -13.78 2.11
CA GLN A 61 18.66 -12.35 2.23
C GLN A 61 17.28 -12.04 2.83
N GLY A 62 16.34 -13.00 2.84
CA GLY A 62 15.06 -12.84 3.53
C GLY A 62 15.16 -12.72 5.05
N CYS A 63 16.30 -13.12 5.66
CA CYS A 63 16.57 -13.01 7.09
C CYS A 63 17.81 -12.19 7.41
N HIS A 64 18.73 -11.99 6.45
CA HIS A 64 20.00 -11.30 6.62
C HIS A 64 20.03 -10.02 5.75
N GLN A 65 19.25 -9.02 6.14
CA GLN A 65 19.08 -7.72 5.49
C GLN A 65 18.94 -6.61 6.54
N PRO A 66 19.10 -5.32 6.19
CA PRO A 66 19.09 -4.23 7.16
C PRO A 66 17.87 -4.20 8.08
N ALA A 67 16.68 -4.48 7.55
CA ALA A 67 15.43 -4.47 8.32
C ALA A 67 15.18 -5.77 9.12
N LYS A 68 15.92 -6.84 8.86
CA LYS A 68 15.83 -8.15 9.52
C LYS A 68 17.22 -8.79 9.58
N ASN A 69 18.09 -8.22 10.38
CA ASN A 69 19.49 -8.61 10.50
C ASN A 69 19.72 -9.62 11.63
N LYS A 70 19.12 -10.80 11.54
CA LYS A 70 19.35 -11.85 12.54
C LYS A 70 20.84 -12.10 12.72
N GLY A 71 21.33 -12.00 13.98
CA GLY A 71 22.74 -12.06 14.32
C GLY A 71 23.57 -10.89 13.80
N GLY A 72 22.95 -9.71 13.56
CA GLY A 72 23.63 -8.54 13.03
C GLY A 72 24.12 -8.67 11.59
N TYR A 73 23.90 -9.82 10.95
CA TYR A 73 24.47 -10.14 9.64
C TYR A 73 23.61 -9.61 8.48
N VAL A 74 24.24 -8.84 7.60
CA VAL A 74 23.58 -8.25 6.40
C VAL A 74 24.27 -8.74 5.14
N MET A 75 23.51 -9.49 4.32
CA MET A 75 24.00 -10.12 3.08
C MET A 75 23.54 -9.38 1.81
N THR A 76 22.84 -8.26 1.94
CA THR A 76 22.37 -7.45 0.81
C THR A 76 23.38 -6.40 0.35
N ASP A 77 24.38 -6.11 1.19
CA ASP A 77 25.52 -5.26 0.89
C ASP A 77 26.79 -6.11 0.86
N PHE A 78 27.60 -5.97 -0.18
CA PHE A 78 28.76 -6.83 -0.39
C PHE A 78 29.83 -6.68 0.69
N THR A 79 30.11 -5.45 1.14
CA THR A 79 31.10 -5.19 2.20
C THR A 79 30.65 -5.82 3.53
N ARG A 80 29.37 -5.68 3.87
CA ARG A 80 28.78 -6.28 5.07
C ARG A 80 28.66 -7.79 4.99
N LEU A 81 28.42 -8.34 3.79
CA LEU A 81 28.47 -9.79 3.52
C LEU A 81 29.83 -10.38 3.91
N LEU A 82 30.93 -9.72 3.58
CA LEU A 82 32.25 -10.19 3.97
C LEU A 82 32.54 -9.98 5.45
N ALA A 83 32.09 -8.86 6.00
CA ALA A 83 32.38 -8.45 7.38
C ALA A 83 31.79 -9.38 8.45
N GLY A 84 30.60 -9.94 8.22
CA GLY A 84 29.91 -10.77 9.20
C GLY A 84 28.89 -10.01 10.04
N GLY A 85 28.50 -10.60 11.17
CA GLY A 85 27.48 -10.08 12.07
C GLY A 85 28.00 -9.84 13.51
N ASP A 86 27.11 -10.04 14.50
CA ASP A 86 27.36 -9.76 15.93
C ASP A 86 28.49 -10.61 16.56
N SER A 87 28.90 -11.70 15.91
CA SER A 87 30.05 -12.50 16.37
C SER A 87 31.38 -11.73 16.31
N GLY A 88 31.45 -10.66 15.51
CA GLY A 88 32.67 -9.92 15.23
C GLY A 88 33.68 -10.64 14.31
N GLU A 89 33.36 -11.85 13.88
CA GLU A 89 34.18 -12.61 12.93
C GLU A 89 33.77 -12.32 11.48
N LYS A 90 34.74 -12.34 10.58
CA LYS A 90 34.47 -12.21 9.14
C LYS A 90 33.70 -13.43 8.67
N ALA A 91 32.50 -13.27 8.14
CA ALA A 91 31.70 -14.35 7.60
C ALA A 91 32.33 -15.00 6.38
N VAL A 92 33.04 -14.22 5.57
CA VAL A 92 33.77 -14.66 4.38
C VAL A 92 35.23 -14.21 4.50
N VAL A 93 36.15 -15.16 4.45
CA VAL A 93 37.59 -14.90 4.42
C VAL A 93 38.08 -15.20 3.00
N PRO A 94 38.36 -14.20 2.17
CA PRO A 94 38.82 -14.42 0.79
C PRO A 94 39.98 -15.41 0.70
N HIS A 95 39.95 -16.29 -0.28
CA HIS A 95 40.91 -17.39 -0.53
C HIS A 95 40.90 -18.52 0.52
N LEU A 96 40.09 -18.44 1.57
CA LEU A 96 40.12 -19.42 2.67
C LEU A 96 38.69 -19.93 3.00
N PRO A 97 38.08 -20.76 2.13
CA PRO A 97 36.73 -21.30 2.35
C PRO A 97 36.60 -22.01 3.71
N ALA A 98 37.60 -22.84 4.07
CA ALA A 98 37.60 -23.58 5.33
C ALA A 98 37.68 -22.70 6.59
N LYS A 99 38.06 -21.42 6.45
CA LYS A 99 38.10 -20.42 7.54
C LYS A 99 36.93 -19.43 7.45
N SER A 100 35.99 -19.66 6.56
CA SER A 100 34.83 -18.80 6.37
C SER A 100 33.62 -19.35 7.11
N PRO A 101 33.15 -18.74 8.22
CA PRO A 101 31.99 -19.17 8.99
C PRO A 101 30.73 -19.38 8.13
N LEU A 102 30.57 -18.60 7.05
CA LEU A 102 29.49 -18.80 6.09
C LEU A 102 29.48 -20.22 5.53
N VAL A 103 30.65 -20.75 5.11
CA VAL A 103 30.75 -22.11 4.52
C VAL A 103 30.41 -23.15 5.58
N THR A 104 30.91 -23.01 6.79
CA THR A 104 30.61 -23.93 7.90
C THR A 104 29.11 -23.98 8.18
N ALA A 105 28.46 -22.81 8.23
CA ALA A 105 27.03 -22.71 8.55
C ALA A 105 26.11 -23.34 7.49
N ILE A 106 26.50 -23.35 6.23
CA ILE A 106 25.69 -23.91 5.11
C ILE A 106 26.07 -25.34 4.74
N THR A 107 27.16 -25.89 5.29
CA THR A 107 27.61 -27.24 5.01
C THR A 107 26.86 -28.23 5.88
N LEU A 108 26.41 -29.35 5.29
CA LEU A 108 25.76 -30.41 6.03
C LEU A 108 26.76 -31.14 6.95
N PHE A 109 26.42 -31.21 8.23
CA PHE A 109 27.09 -32.03 9.22
C PHE A 109 26.05 -32.98 9.85
N GLU A 110 26.29 -34.28 9.83
CA GLU A 110 25.35 -35.30 10.32
C GLU A 110 23.92 -35.19 9.74
N GLY A 111 23.80 -34.66 8.52
CA GLY A 111 22.53 -34.54 7.81
C GLY A 111 21.80 -33.19 8.04
N GLU A 112 22.33 -32.30 8.87
CA GLU A 112 21.77 -30.98 9.16
C GLU A 112 22.77 -29.86 8.82
N ALA A 113 22.25 -28.67 8.48
CA ALA A 113 23.03 -27.45 8.32
C ALA A 113 22.48 -26.37 9.27
N ASP A 114 23.36 -25.54 9.82
CA ASP A 114 22.96 -24.43 10.70
C ASP A 114 22.09 -23.39 9.96
N MET A 115 22.36 -23.23 8.66
CA MET A 115 21.65 -22.27 7.79
C MET A 115 21.32 -22.90 6.41
N PRO A 116 20.18 -22.51 5.83
CA PRO A 116 19.18 -21.57 6.32
C PRO A 116 18.21 -22.20 7.34
N LYS A 117 17.99 -21.55 8.48
CA LYS A 117 17.04 -22.05 9.50
C LYS A 117 15.60 -22.12 9.00
N GLY A 118 14.95 -23.27 9.20
CA GLY A 118 13.53 -23.46 8.86
C GLY A 118 13.26 -23.55 7.36
N LYS A 119 14.28 -23.80 6.56
CA LYS A 119 14.21 -24.11 5.11
C LYS A 119 15.05 -25.35 4.82
N PRO A 120 14.83 -26.01 3.66
CA PRO A 120 15.75 -27.04 3.21
C PRO A 120 17.18 -26.51 3.13
N PRO A 121 18.20 -27.34 3.42
CA PRO A 121 19.60 -26.94 3.27
C PRO A 121 19.94 -26.64 1.81
N LEU A 122 21.01 -25.89 1.57
CA LEU A 122 21.54 -25.69 0.24
C LEU A 122 21.97 -27.04 -0.36
N THR A 123 21.85 -27.13 -1.68
CA THR A 123 22.33 -28.30 -2.42
C THR A 123 23.87 -28.33 -2.41
N GLU A 124 24.44 -29.52 -2.51
CA GLU A 124 25.91 -29.72 -2.59
C GLU A 124 26.56 -28.87 -3.71
N PRO A 125 25.98 -28.75 -4.93
CA PRO A 125 26.49 -27.84 -5.96
C PRO A 125 26.50 -26.38 -5.55
N GLU A 126 25.46 -25.90 -4.83
CA GLU A 126 25.41 -24.51 -4.36
C GLU A 126 26.49 -24.22 -3.29
N VAL A 127 26.68 -25.14 -2.35
CA VAL A 127 27.74 -25.04 -1.33
C VAL A 127 29.12 -25.05 -1.99
N THR A 128 29.35 -25.96 -2.94
CA THR A 128 30.61 -26.06 -3.71
C THR A 128 30.87 -24.78 -4.51
N LEU A 129 29.84 -24.22 -5.13
CA LEU A 129 29.95 -22.98 -5.91
C LEU A 129 30.34 -21.80 -5.02
N ILE A 130 29.74 -21.67 -3.84
CA ILE A 130 30.07 -20.63 -2.85
C ILE A 130 31.51 -20.82 -2.35
N ALA A 131 31.89 -22.04 -1.99
CA ALA A 131 33.25 -22.33 -1.54
C ALA A 131 34.31 -22.02 -2.62
N LYS A 132 34.02 -22.35 -3.89
CA LYS A 132 34.87 -22.02 -5.04
C LYS A 132 35.00 -20.49 -5.22
N TRP A 133 33.90 -19.74 -5.18
CA TRP A 133 33.93 -18.27 -5.24
C TRP A 133 34.83 -17.68 -4.15
N ILE A 134 34.73 -18.21 -2.92
CA ILE A 134 35.59 -17.77 -1.81
C ILE A 134 37.06 -18.11 -2.07
N ALA A 135 37.34 -19.31 -2.57
CA ALA A 135 38.69 -19.75 -2.92
C ALA A 135 39.33 -18.86 -4.01
N GLU A 136 38.54 -18.39 -4.95
CA GLU A 136 38.94 -17.46 -6.02
C GLU A 136 39.08 -16.02 -5.53
N GLY A 137 38.87 -15.74 -4.23
CA GLY A 137 39.09 -14.43 -3.61
C GLY A 137 37.82 -13.67 -3.25
N ALA A 138 36.65 -14.28 -3.37
CA ALA A 138 35.35 -13.67 -3.09
C ALA A 138 35.19 -12.30 -3.79
N VAL A 139 35.43 -12.27 -5.10
CA VAL A 139 35.44 -11.04 -5.89
C VAL A 139 34.01 -10.59 -6.19
N ASP A 140 33.74 -9.28 -6.04
CA ASP A 140 32.51 -8.65 -6.51
C ASP A 140 32.67 -8.23 -7.98
N ASP A 141 32.08 -8.98 -8.87
CA ASP A 141 32.01 -8.67 -10.31
C ASP A 141 30.69 -8.00 -10.71
N THR A 142 29.98 -7.41 -9.74
CA THR A 142 28.75 -6.66 -10.02
C THR A 142 29.03 -5.58 -11.06
N PRO A 143 28.35 -5.60 -12.23
CA PRO A 143 28.56 -4.58 -13.24
C PRO A 143 28.29 -3.19 -12.68
N LYS A 144 29.16 -2.22 -12.96
CA LYS A 144 29.00 -0.84 -12.45
C LYS A 144 27.65 -0.20 -12.80
N ASN A 145 27.04 -0.63 -13.90
CA ASN A 145 25.72 -0.19 -14.34
C ASN A 145 24.57 -1.02 -13.77
N ALA A 146 24.85 -2.11 -13.06
CA ALA A 146 23.82 -2.95 -12.42
C ALA A 146 23.41 -2.41 -11.04
N VAL A 147 24.25 -1.61 -10.41
CA VAL A 147 23.91 -0.80 -9.25
C VAL A 147 23.70 0.61 -9.79
N GLN A 148 22.47 0.96 -10.16
CA GLN A 148 22.14 2.36 -10.38
C GLN A 148 22.31 3.06 -9.03
N HIS A 149 23.36 3.84 -8.88
CA HIS A 149 23.51 4.73 -7.76
C HIS A 149 22.55 5.91 -7.98
N ILE A 150 21.40 5.84 -7.35
CA ILE A 150 20.35 6.86 -7.45
C ILE A 150 20.48 7.77 -6.25
N ASP A 151 20.83 9.03 -6.51
CA ASP A 151 20.91 10.10 -5.53
C ASP A 151 20.56 11.45 -6.20
N ALA A 152 20.71 12.55 -5.46
CA ALA A 152 20.42 13.88 -5.98
C ALA A 152 21.32 14.29 -7.18
N ALA A 153 22.56 13.76 -7.26
CA ALA A 153 23.47 14.01 -8.38
C ALA A 153 23.17 13.09 -9.59
N HIS A 154 22.60 11.91 -9.32
CA HIS A 154 22.27 10.88 -10.30
C HIS A 154 20.79 10.48 -10.17
N PRO A 155 19.85 11.41 -10.45
CA PRO A 155 18.42 11.13 -10.30
C PRO A 155 17.93 10.10 -11.32
N PRO A 156 16.79 9.43 -11.07
CA PRO A 156 16.20 8.48 -12.00
C PRO A 156 16.05 9.02 -13.42
N VAL A 157 16.32 8.17 -14.40
CA VAL A 157 16.13 8.46 -15.83
C VAL A 157 14.96 7.66 -16.34
N TYR A 158 13.92 8.35 -16.82
CA TYR A 158 12.68 7.73 -17.23
C TYR A 158 12.61 7.54 -18.74
N GLN A 159 12.38 6.31 -19.19
CA GLN A 159 12.02 6.00 -20.58
C GLN A 159 10.49 6.10 -20.79
N ARG A 160 9.73 5.93 -19.74
CA ARG A 160 8.27 6.07 -19.66
C ARG A 160 7.88 6.58 -18.28
N SER A 161 6.71 7.19 -18.16
CA SER A 161 6.19 7.61 -16.85
C SER A 161 5.90 6.40 -15.97
N PRO A 162 6.33 6.38 -14.70
CA PRO A 162 5.92 5.36 -13.75
C PRO A 162 4.45 5.57 -13.34
N ALA A 163 3.80 4.52 -12.83
CA ALA A 163 2.52 4.68 -12.17
C ALA A 163 2.65 5.59 -10.95
N ILE A 164 1.69 6.49 -10.75
CA ILE A 164 1.66 7.45 -9.65
C ILE A 164 0.74 6.92 -8.56
N THR A 165 1.31 6.68 -7.39
CA THR A 165 0.62 6.07 -6.24
C THR A 165 0.06 7.11 -5.26
N SER A 166 0.65 8.31 -5.24
CA SER A 166 0.23 9.37 -4.33
C SER A 166 0.56 10.75 -4.88
N LEU A 167 -0.27 11.73 -4.53
CA LEU A 167 -0.02 13.15 -4.75
C LEU A 167 -0.68 13.98 -3.65
N ASP A 168 -0.15 15.20 -3.43
CA ASP A 168 -0.68 16.13 -2.44
C ASP A 168 -0.36 17.58 -2.82
N PHE A 169 -1.27 18.51 -2.54
CA PHE A 169 -1.03 19.94 -2.71
C PHE A 169 -0.44 20.55 -1.43
N SER A 170 0.52 21.47 -1.59
CA SER A 170 0.95 22.28 -0.45
C SER A 170 -0.21 23.14 0.07
N PRO A 171 -0.29 23.37 1.40
CA PRO A 171 -1.39 24.13 2.01
C PRO A 171 -1.56 25.55 1.47
N ASP A 172 -0.50 26.16 0.94
CA ASP A 172 -0.51 27.48 0.31
C ASP A 172 -0.93 27.45 -1.17
N GLY A 173 -1.19 26.27 -1.73
CA GLY A 173 -1.64 26.07 -3.11
C GLY A 173 -0.59 26.33 -4.18
N LYS A 174 0.72 26.41 -3.84
CA LYS A 174 1.76 26.71 -4.84
C LYS A 174 2.42 25.48 -5.43
N LEU A 175 2.48 24.37 -4.68
CA LEU A 175 3.16 23.16 -5.07
C LEU A 175 2.20 21.98 -5.14
N LEU A 176 2.54 21.03 -6.03
CA LEU A 176 1.96 19.70 -6.10
C LEU A 176 3.12 18.70 -5.97
N ALA A 177 3.10 17.89 -4.92
CA ALA A 177 4.01 16.75 -4.76
C ALA A 177 3.43 15.53 -5.48
N VAL A 178 4.27 14.85 -6.25
CA VAL A 178 3.90 13.67 -7.04
C VAL A 178 4.88 12.55 -6.75
N ALA A 179 4.39 11.38 -6.33
CA ALA A 179 5.21 10.20 -6.12
C ALA A 179 5.81 9.69 -7.43
N GLY A 180 7.11 9.44 -7.43
CA GLY A 180 7.88 8.89 -8.53
C GLY A 180 8.60 7.60 -8.14
N PHE A 181 9.61 7.23 -8.92
CA PHE A 181 10.50 6.10 -8.65
C PHE A 181 11.77 6.63 -8.00
N HIS A 182 12.07 6.23 -6.76
CA HIS A 182 13.14 6.74 -5.90
C HIS A 182 13.04 8.23 -5.53
N GLU A 183 11.98 8.91 -5.89
CA GLU A 183 11.88 10.35 -5.67
C GLU A 183 10.45 10.85 -5.52
N VAL A 184 10.33 12.02 -4.97
CA VAL A 184 9.12 12.84 -5.08
C VAL A 184 9.41 14.04 -5.97
N LEU A 185 8.53 14.27 -6.95
CA LEU A 185 8.62 15.41 -7.86
C LEU A 185 7.74 16.54 -7.33
N LEU A 186 8.33 17.70 -7.10
CA LEU A 186 7.59 18.91 -6.75
C LEU A 186 7.33 19.72 -8.01
N HIS A 187 6.08 19.93 -8.34
CA HIS A 187 5.62 20.76 -9.45
C HIS A 187 4.99 22.04 -8.96
N HIS A 188 4.91 23.05 -9.81
CA HIS A 188 3.94 24.13 -9.61
C HIS A 188 2.53 23.53 -9.57
N ALA A 189 1.67 24.05 -8.69
CA ALA A 189 0.33 23.49 -8.45
C ALA A 189 -0.57 23.50 -9.71
N ASP A 190 -0.32 24.43 -10.64
CA ASP A 190 -0.99 24.50 -11.95
C ASP A 190 -0.42 23.54 -13.00
N GLY A 191 0.58 22.74 -12.63
CA GLY A 191 1.29 21.84 -13.53
C GLY A 191 2.15 22.54 -14.60
N SER A 192 2.50 23.82 -14.44
CA SER A 192 3.27 24.58 -15.43
C SER A 192 4.73 24.14 -15.54
N GLY A 193 5.26 23.43 -14.53
CA GLY A 193 6.64 22.92 -14.59
C GLY A 193 7.11 22.23 -13.31
N LEU A 194 8.20 21.49 -13.45
CA LEU A 194 8.92 20.83 -12.37
C LEU A 194 9.74 21.86 -11.59
N VAL A 195 9.57 21.89 -10.27
CA VAL A 195 10.28 22.80 -9.34
C VAL A 195 11.49 22.12 -8.72
N ALA A 196 11.34 20.83 -8.31
CA ALA A 196 12.40 20.08 -7.66
C ALA A 196 12.17 18.57 -7.75
N ARG A 197 13.27 17.83 -7.56
CA ARG A 197 13.29 16.37 -7.40
C ARG A 197 13.86 16.06 -6.02
N LEU A 198 13.10 15.37 -5.19
CA LEU A 198 13.51 14.93 -3.85
C LEU A 198 13.88 13.45 -3.94
N VAL A 199 15.13 13.17 -4.24
CA VAL A 199 15.64 11.81 -4.50
C VAL A 199 16.08 11.15 -3.20
N GLY A 200 15.50 9.99 -2.87
CA GLY A 200 15.75 9.23 -1.64
C GLY A 200 16.02 7.75 -1.87
N LEU A 201 16.19 7.00 -0.78
CA LEU A 201 16.51 5.58 -0.82
C LEU A 201 15.32 4.70 -1.24
N SER A 202 14.11 5.13 -0.93
CA SER A 202 12.89 4.35 -1.22
C SER A 202 12.65 4.24 -2.72
N GLU A 203 12.82 3.05 -3.26
CA GLU A 203 12.56 2.74 -4.68
C GLU A 203 11.09 3.01 -5.03
N ARG A 204 10.21 2.59 -4.14
CA ARG A 204 8.76 2.72 -4.28
C ARG A 204 8.21 3.71 -3.28
N ILE A 205 7.58 4.75 -3.77
CA ILE A 205 6.89 5.75 -2.95
C ILE A 205 5.39 5.41 -2.95
N GLU A 206 4.80 5.20 -1.79
CA GLU A 206 3.38 4.82 -1.66
C GLU A 206 2.50 5.97 -1.15
N SER A 207 3.08 6.90 -0.41
CA SER A 207 2.32 8.02 0.14
C SER A 207 3.18 9.27 0.32
N VAL A 208 2.63 10.41 -0.02
CA VAL A 208 3.23 11.74 0.21
C VAL A 208 2.21 12.66 0.85
N ARG A 209 2.61 13.45 1.87
CA ARG A 209 1.73 14.44 2.52
C ARG A 209 2.54 15.63 3.00
N PHE A 210 2.11 16.84 2.64
CA PHE A 210 2.64 18.07 3.23
C PHE A 210 2.24 18.18 4.71
N SER A 211 3.14 18.75 5.51
CA SER A 211 2.80 19.16 6.88
C SER A 211 1.71 20.24 6.87
N PRO A 212 0.94 20.39 7.97
CA PRO A 212 -0.13 21.39 8.05
C PRO A 212 0.33 22.83 7.76
N ASP A 213 1.59 23.16 8.09
CA ASP A 213 2.23 24.45 7.82
C ASP A 213 2.89 24.55 6.43
N GLY A 214 2.96 23.44 5.68
CA GLY A 214 3.56 23.36 4.35
C GLY A 214 5.09 23.39 4.32
N THR A 215 5.77 23.44 5.47
CA THR A 215 7.24 23.55 5.51
C THR A 215 7.96 22.23 5.30
N ARG A 216 7.27 21.10 5.58
CA ARG A 216 7.81 19.74 5.46
C ARG A 216 6.93 18.88 4.56
N LEU A 217 7.53 17.81 4.04
CA LEU A 217 6.84 16.76 3.29
C LEU A 217 7.20 15.41 3.90
N ALA A 218 6.19 14.66 4.36
CA ALA A 218 6.35 13.28 4.76
C ALA A 218 6.15 12.36 3.56
N VAL A 219 7.00 11.35 3.46
CA VAL A 219 7.03 10.37 2.38
C VAL A 219 7.10 8.98 2.99
N ALA A 220 6.16 8.12 2.66
CA ALA A 220 6.21 6.70 3.03
C ALA A 220 6.44 5.86 1.78
N GLY A 221 7.31 4.86 1.91
CA GLY A 221 7.67 3.99 0.81
C GLY A 221 8.61 2.87 1.27
N GLY A 222 9.49 2.46 0.38
CA GLY A 222 10.52 1.47 0.71
C GLY A 222 11.07 0.74 -0.49
N LEU A 223 11.78 -0.32 -0.18
CA LEU A 223 12.29 -1.33 -1.10
C LEU A 223 11.44 -2.59 -0.87
N PRO A 224 10.58 -3.00 -1.79
CA PRO A 224 9.68 -4.13 -1.59
C PRO A 224 10.40 -5.40 -1.14
N ALA A 225 9.86 -6.07 -0.12
CA ALA A 225 10.41 -7.24 0.54
C ALA A 225 11.83 -7.08 1.14
N ARG A 226 12.30 -5.83 1.35
CA ARG A 226 13.62 -5.53 1.93
C ARG A 226 13.56 -4.55 3.09
N MET A 227 12.92 -3.40 2.90
CA MET A 227 12.74 -2.40 3.94
C MET A 227 11.56 -1.49 3.64
N GLY A 228 10.90 -1.00 4.68
CA GLY A 228 10.07 0.19 4.63
C GLY A 228 10.85 1.41 5.10
N GLU A 229 10.41 2.58 4.69
CA GLU A 229 11.03 3.84 5.08
C GLU A 229 9.99 4.96 5.19
N VAL A 230 10.15 5.79 6.21
CA VAL A 230 9.47 7.09 6.30
C VAL A 230 10.53 8.17 6.21
N GLN A 231 10.36 9.08 5.26
CA GLN A 231 11.25 10.22 5.04
C GLN A 231 10.51 11.52 5.39
N ILE A 232 11.24 12.49 5.93
CA ILE A 232 10.76 13.85 6.15
C ILE A 232 11.70 14.81 5.46
N TRP A 233 11.16 15.58 4.53
CA TRP A 233 11.89 16.54 3.72
C TRP A 233 11.57 17.98 4.14
N ASP A 234 12.57 18.83 4.22
CA ASP A 234 12.40 20.28 4.22
C ASP A 234 12.06 20.73 2.79
N VAL A 235 10.88 21.31 2.61
CA VAL A 235 10.35 21.64 1.27
C VAL A 235 11.12 22.81 0.65
N VAL A 236 11.51 23.81 1.47
CA VAL A 236 12.20 25.02 1.01
C VAL A 236 13.65 24.72 0.69
N LYS A 237 14.35 24.04 1.60
CA LYS A 237 15.76 23.66 1.42
C LYS A 237 15.94 22.47 0.48
N ARG A 238 14.87 21.69 0.23
CA ARG A 238 14.88 20.46 -0.59
C ARG A 238 15.86 19.42 -0.06
N THR A 239 15.96 19.32 1.25
CA THR A 239 16.87 18.39 1.93
C THR A 239 16.12 17.39 2.76
N LEU A 240 16.63 16.15 2.79
CA LEU A 240 16.14 15.11 3.69
C LEU A 240 16.55 15.48 5.12
N VAL A 241 15.56 15.58 6.02
CA VAL A 241 15.75 15.93 7.44
C VAL A 241 15.79 14.68 8.30
N VAL A 242 14.84 13.76 8.07
CA VAL A 242 14.70 12.50 8.82
C VAL A 242 14.46 11.37 7.85
N SER A 243 15.15 10.25 8.07
CA SER A 243 14.92 8.97 7.38
C SER A 243 14.86 7.87 8.44
N VAL A 244 13.70 7.22 8.52
CA VAL A 244 13.45 6.15 9.51
C VAL A 244 13.18 4.85 8.77
N PRO A 245 14.08 3.86 8.86
CA PRO A 245 13.81 2.52 8.35
C PRO A 245 12.74 1.83 9.21
N VAL A 246 11.74 1.23 8.56
CA VAL A 246 10.60 0.58 9.21
C VAL A 246 10.38 -0.81 8.63
N GLY A 247 10.53 -1.83 9.46
CA GLY A 247 10.20 -3.21 9.07
C GLY A 247 10.99 -3.73 7.86
N PHE A 248 10.40 -4.69 7.16
CA PHE A 248 11.03 -5.46 6.08
C PHE A 248 10.28 -5.36 4.73
N ASP A 249 9.34 -4.44 4.64
CA ASP A 249 8.58 -4.19 3.41
C ASP A 249 8.09 -2.74 3.40
N THR A 250 7.63 -2.29 2.24
CA THR A 250 7.13 -0.94 1.97
C THR A 250 6.08 -0.49 2.98
N VAL A 251 6.10 0.75 3.42
CA VAL A 251 5.10 1.36 4.31
C VAL A 251 4.12 2.23 3.53
N TYR A 252 2.90 2.41 4.09
CA TYR A 252 1.74 2.98 3.40
C TYR A 252 1.09 4.10 4.20
N GLY A 253 0.30 4.93 3.51
CA GLY A 253 -0.73 5.79 4.10
C GLY A 253 -0.24 6.75 5.16
N VAL A 254 0.81 7.53 4.84
CA VAL A 254 1.35 8.54 5.76
C VAL A 254 0.36 9.67 6.04
N SER A 255 0.28 10.11 7.29
CA SER A 255 -0.53 11.27 7.72
C SER A 255 0.15 12.06 8.83
N TRP A 256 -0.07 13.37 8.85
CA TRP A 256 0.39 14.28 9.90
C TRP A 256 -0.65 14.46 10.99
N SER A 257 -0.20 14.58 12.25
CA SER A 257 -1.05 15.13 13.30
C SER A 257 -1.39 16.61 13.00
N PRO A 258 -2.54 17.11 13.47
CA PRO A 258 -2.96 18.50 13.19
C PRO A 258 -1.96 19.55 13.67
N ASP A 259 -1.19 19.27 14.71
CA ASP A 259 -0.14 20.14 15.25
C ASP A 259 1.22 19.98 14.55
N GLY A 260 1.32 19.08 13.58
CA GLY A 260 2.55 18.81 12.81
C GLY A 260 3.68 18.13 13.57
N LYS A 261 3.42 17.56 14.76
CA LYS A 261 4.46 16.93 15.58
C LYS A 261 4.62 15.44 15.33
N LEU A 262 3.56 14.76 14.92
CA LEU A 262 3.57 13.31 14.71
C LEU A 262 3.30 12.97 13.25
N ILE A 263 3.89 11.87 12.80
CA ILE A 263 3.61 11.23 11.52
C ILE A 263 3.17 9.81 11.79
N ALA A 264 1.94 9.47 11.36
CA ALA A 264 1.42 8.12 11.40
C ALA A 264 1.52 7.45 10.03
N PHE A 265 1.65 6.11 10.03
CA PHE A 265 1.72 5.29 8.83
C PHE A 265 1.32 3.84 9.09
N GLY A 266 0.93 3.16 8.03
CA GLY A 266 0.55 1.75 8.05
C GLY A 266 1.66 0.83 7.57
N CYS A 267 1.69 -0.40 8.08
CA CYS A 267 2.71 -1.38 7.74
C CYS A 267 2.11 -2.73 7.29
N PRO A 268 2.86 -3.50 6.47
CA PRO A 268 2.46 -4.83 6.03
C PRO A 268 2.54 -5.89 7.15
N ASP A 269 3.14 -5.57 8.28
CA ASP A 269 3.18 -6.44 9.47
C ASP A 269 1.95 -6.25 10.38
N ASN A 270 0.87 -5.69 9.85
CA ASN A 270 -0.41 -5.45 10.51
C ASN A 270 -0.35 -4.39 11.63
N ASN A 271 0.76 -3.67 11.73
CA ASN A 271 0.92 -2.63 12.73
C ASN A 271 0.62 -1.24 12.16
N LEU A 272 -0.08 -0.47 12.97
CA LEU A 272 -0.17 0.97 12.89
C LEU A 272 0.98 1.57 13.71
N ARG A 273 1.68 2.55 13.14
CA ARG A 273 2.80 3.23 13.82
C ARG A 273 2.68 4.74 13.72
N ALA A 274 3.31 5.44 14.67
CA ALA A 274 3.59 6.85 14.57
C ALA A 274 4.97 7.18 15.13
N ILE A 275 5.58 8.21 14.55
CA ILE A 275 6.90 8.73 14.95
C ILE A 275 6.79 10.22 15.26
N ASP A 276 7.71 10.72 16.10
CA ASP A 276 7.96 12.15 16.24
C ASP A 276 8.57 12.71 14.96
N ALA A 277 8.00 13.78 14.45
CA ALA A 277 8.37 14.35 13.15
C ALA A 277 9.72 15.12 13.17
N ALA A 278 10.25 15.44 14.34
CA ALA A 278 11.54 16.13 14.46
C ALA A 278 12.70 15.15 14.64
N THR A 279 12.48 14.07 15.38
CA THR A 279 13.53 13.12 15.79
C THR A 279 13.47 11.79 15.02
N GLY A 280 12.28 11.41 14.51
CA GLY A 280 12.04 10.09 13.94
C GLY A 280 11.85 8.98 14.98
N GLU A 281 11.82 9.30 16.26
CA GLU A 281 11.61 8.34 17.33
C GLU A 281 10.20 7.76 17.31
N ALA A 282 10.08 6.45 17.59
CA ALA A 282 8.80 5.78 17.65
C ALA A 282 7.97 6.26 18.84
N VAL A 283 6.75 6.72 18.57
CA VAL A 283 5.79 7.21 19.59
C VAL A 283 4.65 6.22 19.79
N LEU A 284 4.21 5.55 18.72
CA LEU A 284 3.09 4.62 18.76
C LEU A 284 3.38 3.39 17.92
N GLN A 285 3.01 2.22 18.48
CA GLN A 285 2.92 0.96 17.74
C GLN A 285 1.71 0.16 18.24
N GLN A 286 0.75 -0.12 17.34
CA GLN A 286 -0.48 -0.83 17.67
C GLN A 286 -0.79 -1.90 16.62
N GLY A 287 -0.84 -3.18 17.05
CA GLY A 287 -1.07 -4.36 16.21
C GLY A 287 -2.52 -4.85 16.25
N SER A 288 -3.51 -3.97 16.15
CA SER A 288 -4.92 -4.36 16.20
C SER A 288 -5.49 -4.88 14.87
N HIS A 289 -4.83 -4.61 13.74
CA HIS A 289 -5.23 -5.14 12.43
C HIS A 289 -4.81 -6.60 12.25
N SER A 290 -5.56 -7.35 11.46
CA SER A 290 -5.25 -8.75 11.11
C SER A 290 -4.66 -8.90 9.70
N ASP A 291 -4.52 -7.81 8.96
CA ASP A 291 -3.86 -7.73 7.65
C ASP A 291 -3.26 -6.31 7.49
N TRP A 292 -2.63 -6.05 6.35
CA TRP A 292 -1.90 -4.82 6.05
C TRP A 292 -2.70 -3.55 6.36
N VAL A 293 -2.07 -2.63 7.04
CA VAL A 293 -2.59 -1.28 7.27
C VAL A 293 -2.20 -0.40 6.08
N LEU A 294 -3.18 0.16 5.38
CA LEU A 294 -2.97 0.84 4.09
C LEU A 294 -3.19 2.35 4.15
N GLY A 295 -3.93 2.83 5.14
CA GLY A 295 -4.20 4.26 5.29
C GLY A 295 -4.34 4.66 6.75
N THR A 296 -3.92 5.87 7.06
CA THR A 296 -4.01 6.47 8.40
C THR A 296 -4.50 7.91 8.32
N ILE A 297 -5.17 8.39 9.36
CA ILE A 297 -5.49 9.81 9.53
C ILE A 297 -5.75 10.11 11.00
N PHE A 298 -5.30 11.28 11.48
CA PHE A 298 -5.64 11.74 12.83
C PHE A 298 -7.05 12.37 12.85
N ASN A 299 -7.72 12.28 14.01
CA ASN A 299 -8.94 13.05 14.28
C ASN A 299 -8.63 14.56 14.38
N GLN A 300 -9.65 15.37 14.67
CA GLN A 300 -9.53 16.83 14.56
C GLN A 300 -8.52 17.43 15.54
N ASP A 301 -8.41 16.92 16.75
CA ASP A 301 -7.52 17.43 17.80
C ASP A 301 -6.20 16.63 17.92
N GLY A 302 -6.02 15.58 17.13
CA GLY A 302 -4.82 14.73 17.16
C GLY A 302 -4.77 13.70 18.29
N SER A 303 -5.80 13.64 19.14
CA SER A 303 -5.84 12.69 20.27
C SER A 303 -6.03 11.23 19.85
N HIS A 304 -6.61 11.01 18.68
CA HIS A 304 -6.89 9.69 18.16
C HIS A 304 -6.40 9.53 16.72
N LEU A 305 -6.02 8.31 16.40
CA LEU A 305 -5.57 7.89 15.09
C LEU A 305 -6.54 6.86 14.50
N ILE A 306 -6.98 7.11 13.28
CA ILE A 306 -7.85 6.22 12.53
C ILE A 306 -7.02 5.52 11.48
N SER A 307 -7.22 4.21 11.32
CA SER A 307 -6.54 3.40 10.33
C SER A 307 -7.50 2.50 9.55
N VAL A 308 -7.16 2.24 8.29
CA VAL A 308 -7.87 1.32 7.40
C VAL A 308 -6.92 0.28 6.85
N GLY A 309 -7.41 -0.92 6.58
CA GLY A 309 -6.56 -2.02 6.12
C GLY A 309 -7.25 -3.06 5.25
N ARG A 310 -6.46 -4.03 4.79
CA ARG A 310 -6.92 -5.16 3.99
C ARG A 310 -7.85 -6.09 4.77
N ASP A 311 -7.83 -6.04 6.10
CA ASP A 311 -8.72 -6.77 7.00
C ASP A 311 -10.16 -6.21 7.02
N MET A 312 -10.51 -5.32 6.09
CA MET A 312 -11.85 -4.74 5.94
C MET A 312 -12.30 -3.93 7.16
N SER A 313 -11.40 -3.46 7.99
CA SER A 313 -11.74 -2.72 9.21
C SER A 313 -11.24 -1.28 9.17
N THR A 314 -12.01 -0.40 9.83
CA THR A 314 -11.61 0.97 10.18
C THR A 314 -11.47 1.02 11.69
N LYS A 315 -10.26 1.24 12.19
CA LYS A 315 -9.93 1.16 13.62
C LYS A 315 -9.63 2.53 14.21
N LEU A 316 -10.01 2.69 15.47
CA LEU A 316 -9.75 3.88 16.29
C LEU A 316 -8.73 3.52 17.37
N THR A 317 -7.65 4.27 17.44
CA THR A 317 -6.57 4.12 18.43
C THR A 317 -6.35 5.44 19.13
N GLU A 318 -6.30 5.42 20.47
CA GLU A 318 -5.92 6.59 21.28
C GLU A 318 -4.41 6.78 21.22
N VAL A 319 -3.95 7.98 20.91
CA VAL A 319 -2.52 8.23 20.66
C VAL A 319 -1.71 8.16 21.93
N GLU A 320 -2.15 8.83 23.01
CA GLU A 320 -1.42 8.93 24.28
C GLU A 320 -1.19 7.55 24.93
N THR A 321 -2.22 6.72 25.00
CA THR A 321 -2.14 5.40 25.65
C THR A 321 -1.78 4.28 24.69
N GLN A 322 -1.73 4.57 23.39
CA GLN A 322 -1.54 3.60 22.29
C GLN A 322 -2.60 2.49 22.28
N ARG A 323 -3.73 2.71 22.94
CA ARG A 323 -4.76 1.69 23.12
C ARG A 323 -5.73 1.67 21.94
N PHE A 324 -6.04 0.48 21.45
CA PHE A 324 -7.19 0.26 20.57
C PHE A 324 -8.50 0.64 21.30
N VAL A 325 -9.28 1.51 20.72
CA VAL A 325 -10.54 2.02 21.30
C VAL A 325 -11.75 1.26 20.74
N ASP A 326 -11.92 1.29 19.42
CA ASP A 326 -13.10 0.67 18.78
C ASP A 326 -12.85 0.42 17.27
N ASN A 327 -13.72 -0.40 16.66
CA ASN A 327 -13.87 -0.44 15.21
C ASN A 327 -14.93 0.59 14.79
N ILE A 328 -14.56 1.54 13.94
CA ILE A 328 -15.49 2.58 13.46
C ILE A 328 -16.51 1.96 12.51
N SER A 329 -16.06 1.19 11.51
CA SER A 329 -16.92 0.44 10.61
C SER A 329 -17.45 -0.84 11.25
N SER A 330 -18.50 -1.43 10.68
CA SER A 330 -18.98 -2.73 11.10
C SER A 330 -17.97 -3.82 10.77
N ILE A 331 -17.70 -4.70 11.74
CA ILE A 331 -16.86 -5.90 11.60
C ILE A 331 -17.65 -7.15 11.25
N THR A 332 -18.96 -7.01 11.04
CA THR A 332 -19.83 -8.15 10.69
C THR A 332 -19.45 -8.68 9.31
N PRO A 333 -19.28 -10.00 9.14
CA PRO A 333 -18.99 -10.58 7.84
C PRO A 333 -20.00 -10.14 6.77
N GLY A 334 -19.50 -9.62 5.65
CA GLY A 334 -20.33 -9.13 4.55
C GLY A 334 -20.81 -7.67 4.68
N ALA A 335 -20.53 -6.97 5.79
CA ALA A 335 -20.82 -5.54 5.93
C ALA A 335 -19.97 -4.68 4.98
N LEU A 336 -18.70 -5.05 4.80
CA LEU A 336 -17.80 -4.54 3.78
C LEU A 336 -17.33 -5.70 2.89
N ARG A 337 -17.03 -5.43 1.62
CA ARG A 337 -16.59 -6.44 0.65
C ARG A 337 -15.20 -6.12 0.17
N GLY A 338 -14.20 -6.76 0.78
CA GLY A 338 -12.79 -6.59 0.47
C GLY A 338 -12.13 -5.43 1.21
N GLY A 339 -10.80 -5.33 1.06
CA GLY A 339 -9.97 -4.42 1.82
C GLY A 339 -10.24 -2.94 1.55
N LEU A 340 -9.98 -2.12 2.55
CA LEU A 340 -10.03 -0.67 2.49
C LEU A 340 -8.66 -0.11 2.10
N HIS A 341 -8.63 0.89 1.22
CA HIS A 341 -7.41 1.54 0.73
C HIS A 341 -7.36 3.02 1.06
N ALA A 342 -8.51 3.69 0.96
CA ALA A 342 -8.60 5.13 0.97
C ALA A 342 -9.25 5.62 2.25
N ILE A 343 -8.71 6.71 2.78
CA ILE A 343 -9.22 7.39 3.98
C ILE A 343 -9.01 8.89 3.87
N ALA A 344 -10.01 9.68 4.23
CA ALA A 344 -9.93 11.13 4.34
C ALA A 344 -10.82 11.62 5.49
N ARG A 345 -10.43 12.70 6.17
CA ARG A 345 -11.23 13.31 7.24
C ARG A 345 -12.07 14.45 6.69
N ARG A 346 -13.33 14.54 7.09
CA ARG A 346 -14.15 15.71 6.79
C ARG A 346 -13.62 16.93 7.55
N PRO A 347 -13.35 18.07 6.88
CA PRO A 347 -12.85 19.25 7.54
C PRO A 347 -13.76 19.77 8.66
N GLY A 348 -13.17 20.13 9.81
CA GLY A 348 -13.89 20.68 10.96
C GLY A 348 -14.81 19.71 11.68
N ARG A 349 -14.74 18.39 11.39
CA ARG A 349 -15.58 17.37 12.03
C ARG A 349 -14.79 16.08 12.29
N ASP A 350 -15.19 15.38 13.36
CA ASP A 350 -14.71 14.01 13.65
C ASP A 350 -15.51 12.97 12.86
N GLU A 351 -15.42 13.09 11.53
CA GLU A 351 -16.03 12.21 10.55
C GLU A 351 -14.98 11.75 9.55
N VAL A 352 -15.01 10.48 9.17
CA VAL A 352 -14.03 9.85 8.29
C VAL A 352 -14.70 9.22 7.08
N LEU A 353 -14.22 9.58 5.90
CA LEU A 353 -14.59 9.01 4.61
C LEU A 353 -13.63 7.87 4.29
N ILE A 354 -14.18 6.72 3.92
CA ILE A 354 -13.39 5.55 3.50
C ILE A 354 -13.83 5.04 2.15
N GLY A 355 -12.93 4.33 1.47
CA GLY A 355 -13.19 3.65 0.21
C GLY A 355 -12.33 2.42 0.05
N GLY A 356 -12.82 1.46 -0.71
CA GLY A 356 -12.12 0.19 -0.89
C GLY A 356 -12.66 -0.66 -2.04
N ALA A 357 -12.55 -1.97 -1.88
CA ALA A 357 -12.82 -2.95 -2.93
C ALA A 357 -14.30 -3.09 -3.29
N ASP A 358 -15.22 -2.63 -2.43
CA ASP A 358 -16.66 -2.65 -2.68
C ASP A 358 -17.16 -1.55 -3.64
N GLY A 359 -16.29 -0.58 -3.96
CA GLY A 359 -16.61 0.52 -4.86
C GLY A 359 -17.58 1.56 -4.29
N VAL A 360 -17.88 1.52 -2.97
CA VAL A 360 -18.81 2.45 -2.32
C VAL A 360 -18.06 3.35 -1.36
N PRO A 361 -17.93 4.67 -1.63
CA PRO A 361 -17.43 5.59 -0.62
C PRO A 361 -18.41 5.69 0.54
N GLN A 362 -17.91 5.62 1.78
CA GLN A 362 -18.74 5.63 2.98
C GLN A 362 -18.18 6.61 4.02
N LEU A 363 -19.06 7.40 4.62
CA LEU A 363 -18.71 8.35 5.68
C LEU A 363 -19.19 7.83 7.03
N TYR A 364 -18.30 7.87 8.00
CA TYR A 364 -18.56 7.42 9.37
C TYR A 364 -18.27 8.53 10.36
N GLN A 365 -19.04 8.62 11.45
CA GLN A 365 -18.58 9.33 12.65
C GLN A 365 -17.46 8.55 13.32
N ILE A 366 -16.45 9.24 13.85
CA ILE A 366 -15.30 8.62 14.52
C ILE A 366 -15.71 8.05 15.87
N PHE A 367 -16.39 8.86 16.68
CA PHE A 367 -16.81 8.48 18.04
C PHE A 367 -18.22 7.93 18.07
N ARG A 368 -18.36 6.76 18.66
CA ARG A 368 -19.63 6.05 18.79
C ARG A 368 -20.52 6.70 19.87
N GLN A 369 -21.81 6.86 19.56
CA GLN A 369 -22.79 7.43 20.48
C GLN A 369 -23.58 6.38 21.27
N THR A 370 -23.57 5.11 20.83
CA THR A 370 -24.32 4.01 21.45
C THR A 370 -23.40 2.83 21.77
N LYS A 371 -23.79 1.95 22.68
CA LYS A 371 -23.04 0.70 22.92
C LYS A 371 -23.06 -0.16 21.66
N ARG A 372 -21.92 -0.80 21.34
CA ARG A 372 -21.83 -1.73 20.21
C ARG A 372 -22.78 -2.90 20.37
N ARG A 373 -23.51 -3.19 19.32
CA ARG A 373 -24.38 -4.36 19.18
C ARG A 373 -23.90 -5.25 18.03
N ILE A 374 -24.22 -6.54 18.10
CA ILE A 374 -23.85 -7.49 17.03
C ILE A 374 -24.52 -7.06 15.71
N GLY A 375 -23.72 -6.95 14.67
CA GLY A 375 -24.18 -6.62 13.32
C GLY A 375 -24.49 -5.14 13.09
N ASP A 376 -24.35 -4.27 14.10
CA ASP A 376 -24.64 -2.86 13.91
C ASP A 376 -23.59 -2.16 13.03
N ASN A 377 -24.01 -1.07 12.39
CA ASN A 377 -23.17 -0.12 11.69
C ASN A 377 -23.56 1.31 12.11
N ALA A 378 -23.72 1.51 13.42
CA ALA A 378 -24.27 2.73 14.02
C ALA A 378 -23.45 3.99 13.80
N ASN A 379 -22.18 3.85 13.39
CA ASN A 379 -21.32 4.98 13.05
C ASN A 379 -21.47 5.43 11.59
N LEU A 380 -22.16 4.66 10.73
CA LEU A 380 -22.33 5.01 9.32
C LEU A 380 -23.26 6.21 9.17
N LEU A 381 -22.76 7.28 8.57
CA LEU A 381 -23.50 8.52 8.32
C LEU A 381 -24.04 8.58 6.89
N ARG A 382 -23.17 8.28 5.90
CA ARG A 382 -23.53 8.37 4.49
C ARG A 382 -22.90 7.26 3.66
N LYS A 383 -23.66 6.77 2.68
CA LYS A 383 -23.19 5.96 1.55
C LYS A 383 -23.31 6.80 0.29
N PHE A 384 -22.22 6.96 -0.40
CA PHE A 384 -22.21 7.66 -1.69
C PHE A 384 -22.59 6.70 -2.82
N PRO A 385 -23.08 7.21 -3.96
CA PRO A 385 -23.31 6.40 -5.14
C PRO A 385 -22.07 5.58 -5.52
N ALA A 386 -22.28 4.29 -5.78
CA ALA A 386 -21.21 3.34 -6.06
C ALA A 386 -20.46 3.70 -7.35
N MET A 387 -19.18 3.35 -7.37
CA MET A 387 -18.29 3.43 -8.52
C MET A 387 -18.03 2.02 -9.08
N GLU A 388 -17.71 1.95 -10.37
CA GLU A 388 -17.21 0.72 -10.97
C GLU A 388 -15.77 0.46 -10.49
N GLY A 389 -15.51 -0.73 -9.98
CA GLY A 389 -14.19 -1.17 -9.53
C GLY A 389 -13.84 -0.79 -8.10
N ARG A 390 -12.54 -0.89 -7.79
CA ARG A 390 -11.99 -0.62 -6.46
C ARG A 390 -11.66 0.86 -6.31
N ILE A 391 -12.03 1.45 -5.18
CA ILE A 391 -11.64 2.81 -4.81
C ILE A 391 -10.23 2.77 -4.20
N PHE A 392 -9.33 3.56 -4.76
CA PHE A 392 -7.96 3.71 -4.30
C PHE A 392 -7.69 5.04 -3.59
N ALA A 393 -8.48 6.07 -3.89
CA ALA A 393 -8.33 7.37 -3.25
C ALA A 393 -9.69 8.01 -3.00
N VAL A 394 -9.81 8.70 -1.88
CA VAL A 394 -10.91 9.59 -1.52
C VAL A 394 -10.34 10.87 -0.94
N ASP A 395 -11.05 11.98 -1.12
CA ASP A 395 -10.64 13.26 -0.54
C ASP A 395 -11.85 14.18 -0.31
N TYR A 396 -11.68 15.18 0.57
CA TYR A 396 -12.61 16.26 0.82
C TYR A 396 -12.01 17.60 0.37
N SER A 397 -12.83 18.45 -0.25
CA SER A 397 -12.46 19.87 -0.41
C SER A 397 -12.27 20.53 0.95
N ARG A 398 -11.34 21.49 1.05
CA ARG A 398 -10.98 22.16 2.31
C ARG A 398 -12.17 22.82 3.01
N ASP A 399 -13.15 23.30 2.25
CA ASP A 399 -14.40 23.88 2.76
C ASP A 399 -15.46 22.83 3.15
N GLY A 400 -15.20 21.54 2.92
CA GLY A 400 -16.10 20.44 3.23
C GLY A 400 -17.31 20.29 2.31
N LYS A 401 -17.38 21.06 1.22
CA LYS A 401 -18.56 21.07 0.33
C LYS A 401 -18.55 19.99 -0.75
N LEU A 402 -17.37 19.50 -1.09
CA LEU A 402 -17.19 18.48 -2.12
C LEU A 402 -16.47 17.27 -1.57
N VAL A 403 -16.88 16.12 -2.08
CA VAL A 403 -16.22 14.82 -1.89
C VAL A 403 -15.74 14.33 -3.24
N ALA A 404 -14.54 13.78 -3.30
CA ALA A 404 -14.03 13.08 -4.46
C ALA A 404 -13.71 11.62 -4.13
N ALA A 405 -13.93 10.75 -5.09
CA ALA A 405 -13.46 9.36 -5.05
C ALA A 405 -12.89 8.97 -6.42
N ALA A 406 -11.85 8.13 -6.40
CA ALA A 406 -11.25 7.59 -7.61
C ALA A 406 -11.17 6.08 -7.58
N SER A 407 -11.47 5.46 -8.72
CA SER A 407 -11.48 4.01 -8.85
C SER A 407 -10.63 3.51 -10.01
N SER A 408 -10.37 2.21 -9.96
CA SER A 408 -9.72 1.45 -11.03
C SER A 408 -10.50 0.16 -11.30
N PHE A 409 -10.77 -0.10 -12.58
CA PHE A 409 -11.40 -1.33 -13.04
C PHE A 409 -10.90 -1.71 -14.44
N ASN A 410 -10.22 -2.85 -14.56
CA ASN A 410 -9.74 -3.41 -15.82
C ASN A 410 -9.01 -2.39 -16.72
N GLY A 411 -8.02 -1.67 -16.16
CA GLY A 411 -7.22 -0.68 -16.89
C GLY A 411 -7.96 0.61 -17.25
N ARG A 412 -9.13 0.85 -16.65
CA ARG A 412 -9.90 2.10 -16.75
C ARG A 412 -10.04 2.74 -15.40
N GLY A 413 -10.02 4.05 -15.35
CA GLY A 413 -10.22 4.85 -14.16
C GLY A 413 -11.46 5.72 -14.24
N ALA A 414 -12.01 6.04 -13.09
CA ALA A 414 -13.06 7.03 -12.95
C ALA A 414 -12.79 7.92 -11.73
N VAL A 415 -13.12 9.20 -11.88
CA VAL A 415 -13.14 10.17 -10.78
C VAL A 415 -14.56 10.69 -10.65
N HIS A 416 -15.14 10.52 -9.47
CA HIS A 416 -16.47 11.03 -9.14
C HIS A 416 -16.34 12.20 -8.17
N LEU A 417 -17.14 13.24 -8.41
CA LEU A 417 -17.36 14.37 -7.49
C LEU A 417 -18.78 14.27 -6.93
N TYR A 418 -18.91 14.44 -5.64
CA TYR A 418 -20.18 14.38 -4.91
C TYR A 418 -20.37 15.61 -4.03
N THR A 419 -21.62 15.87 -3.63
CA THR A 419 -21.91 16.80 -2.55
C THR A 419 -21.24 16.32 -1.26
N GLY A 420 -20.58 17.24 -0.53
CA GLY A 420 -19.98 16.98 0.79
C GLY A 420 -20.72 17.67 1.94
N GLU A 421 -21.68 18.55 1.61
CA GLU A 421 -22.44 19.35 2.58
C GLU A 421 -23.81 18.70 2.80
N PHE A 422 -24.03 18.19 4.00
CA PHE A 422 -25.26 17.56 4.46
C PHE A 422 -25.30 17.52 5.99
N ASP A 423 -26.49 17.38 6.57
CA ASP A 423 -26.64 17.16 8.01
C ASP A 423 -26.26 15.73 8.37
N SER A 424 -25.22 15.58 9.20
CA SER A 424 -24.73 14.27 9.68
C SER A 424 -25.28 13.87 11.05
N LYS A 425 -26.19 14.68 11.65
CA LYS A 425 -26.81 14.32 12.93
C LYS A 425 -27.66 13.06 12.77
N ILE A 426 -27.34 12.03 13.55
CA ILE A 426 -28.14 10.78 13.54
C ILE A 426 -29.49 11.07 14.21
N PRO A 427 -30.63 10.74 13.55
CA PRO A 427 -31.95 10.90 14.13
C PRO A 427 -32.13 10.12 15.43
N ASP A 428 -32.84 10.68 16.41
CA ASP A 428 -33.05 10.07 17.72
C ASP A 428 -33.74 8.68 17.62
N VAL A 429 -34.63 8.49 16.64
CA VAL A 429 -35.25 7.20 16.36
C VAL A 429 -34.22 6.12 15.98
N LEU A 430 -33.18 6.48 15.23
CA LEU A 430 -32.10 5.56 14.87
C LEU A 430 -31.14 5.34 16.03
N LEU A 431 -30.82 6.38 16.82
CA LEU A 431 -30.01 6.21 18.03
C LEU A 431 -30.69 5.24 19.00
N LYS A 432 -32.00 5.33 19.16
CA LYS A 432 -32.77 4.41 19.99
C LYS A 432 -32.74 2.97 19.41
N ALA A 433 -32.94 2.81 18.12
CA ALA A 433 -32.84 1.49 17.47
C ALA A 433 -31.46 0.87 17.64
N TYR A 434 -30.40 1.63 17.46
CA TYR A 434 -28.99 1.20 17.64
C TYR A 434 -28.67 0.84 19.11
N ALA A 435 -29.26 1.57 20.07
CA ALA A 435 -29.06 1.30 21.50
C ALA A 435 -29.77 0.04 21.98
N ASP A 436 -30.98 -0.19 21.50
CA ASP A 436 -31.88 -1.19 22.05
C ASP A 436 -31.83 -2.56 21.33
N LYS A 437 -31.45 -2.57 20.04
CA LYS A 437 -31.61 -3.75 19.19
C LYS A 437 -30.29 -4.20 18.52
N VAL A 438 -30.16 -5.48 18.27
CA VAL A 438 -29.18 -6.03 17.33
C VAL A 438 -29.66 -5.82 15.89
N ALA A 439 -28.78 -5.74 14.92
CA ALA A 439 -29.13 -5.39 13.53
C ALA A 439 -30.14 -6.35 12.88
N THR A 440 -30.13 -7.64 13.26
CA THR A 440 -31.10 -8.64 12.78
C THR A 440 -32.50 -8.41 13.30
N ALA A 441 -32.68 -7.69 14.41
CA ALA A 441 -33.96 -7.39 15.06
C ALA A 441 -34.57 -6.04 14.63
N TYR A 442 -33.92 -5.29 13.70
CA TYR A 442 -34.52 -4.06 13.18
C TYR A 442 -35.78 -4.37 12.38
N SER A 443 -36.85 -3.61 12.64
CA SER A 443 -38.10 -3.68 11.90
C SER A 443 -37.88 -3.27 10.42
N LYS A 444 -38.87 -3.50 9.59
CA LYS A 444 -38.86 -3.07 8.19
C LYS A 444 -38.79 -1.56 8.08
N GLU A 445 -39.51 -0.84 8.94
CA GLU A 445 -39.53 0.63 9.00
C GLU A 445 -38.18 1.18 9.48
N GLU A 446 -37.56 0.57 10.49
CA GLU A 446 -36.23 0.97 10.97
C GLU A 446 -35.14 0.77 9.89
N LYS A 447 -35.19 -0.35 9.15
CA LYS A 447 -34.28 -0.58 8.02
C LYS A 447 -34.46 0.45 6.90
N ALA A 448 -35.72 0.79 6.59
CA ALA A 448 -36.03 1.81 5.60
C ALA A 448 -35.53 3.20 6.05
N GLU A 449 -35.67 3.53 7.33
CA GLU A 449 -35.19 4.78 7.90
C GLU A 449 -33.67 4.86 7.89
N ILE A 450 -32.96 3.77 8.23
CA ILE A 450 -31.50 3.68 8.13
C ILE A 450 -31.04 3.92 6.68
N GLU A 451 -31.67 3.28 5.71
CA GLU A 451 -31.34 3.46 4.30
C GLU A 451 -31.62 4.89 3.84
N ARG A 452 -32.78 5.46 4.22
CA ARG A 452 -33.13 6.86 3.92
C ARG A 452 -32.10 7.83 4.49
N PHE A 453 -31.70 7.66 5.76
CA PHE A 453 -30.72 8.51 6.42
C PHE A 453 -29.35 8.40 5.76
N THR A 454 -28.90 7.17 5.50
CA THR A 454 -27.52 6.95 4.97
C THR A 454 -27.35 7.33 3.51
N THR A 455 -28.44 7.55 2.76
CA THR A 455 -28.41 7.96 1.34
C THR A 455 -28.90 9.39 1.12
N ALA A 456 -29.36 10.08 2.18
CA ALA A 456 -29.92 11.42 2.08
C ALA A 456 -28.88 12.45 1.62
N GLU A 457 -29.31 13.39 0.79
CA GLU A 457 -28.55 14.59 0.38
C GLU A 457 -27.24 14.34 -0.39
N VAL A 458 -26.86 13.08 -0.60
CA VAL A 458 -25.67 12.73 -1.36
C VAL A 458 -26.01 12.69 -2.85
N LYS A 459 -25.36 13.55 -3.65
CA LYS A 459 -25.57 13.63 -5.09
C LYS A 459 -24.25 13.47 -5.83
N LEU A 460 -24.25 12.72 -6.92
CA LEU A 460 -23.17 12.71 -7.89
C LEU A 460 -23.25 14.00 -8.71
N LEU A 461 -22.22 14.82 -8.64
CA LEU A 461 -22.13 16.12 -9.33
C LEU A 461 -21.44 15.99 -10.68
N ALA A 462 -20.37 15.17 -10.75
CA ALA A 462 -19.64 14.91 -11.97
C ALA A 462 -18.99 13.52 -11.95
N SER A 463 -18.81 12.96 -13.15
CA SER A 463 -18.12 11.69 -13.37
C SER A 463 -17.16 11.83 -14.55
N THR A 464 -15.85 11.73 -14.28
CA THR A 464 -14.80 11.84 -15.29
C THR A 464 -14.18 10.46 -15.50
N LYS A 465 -14.34 9.93 -16.73
CA LYS A 465 -13.72 8.66 -17.14
C LYS A 465 -12.32 8.95 -17.68
N LEU A 466 -11.35 8.14 -17.26
CA LEU A 466 -9.94 8.29 -17.60
C LEU A 466 -9.35 6.97 -18.11
N THR A 467 -8.30 7.08 -18.90
CA THR A 467 -7.46 5.94 -19.29
C THR A 467 -6.54 5.55 -18.13
N GLY A 468 -6.38 4.25 -17.91
CA GLY A 468 -5.63 3.74 -16.75
C GLY A 468 -6.39 3.87 -15.44
N GLY A 469 -6.08 3.00 -14.48
CA GLY A 469 -6.62 3.07 -13.12
C GLY A 469 -6.14 4.33 -12.39
N ILE A 470 -6.99 4.94 -11.57
CA ILE A 470 -6.63 6.13 -10.79
C ILE A 470 -6.36 5.71 -9.33
N TYR A 471 -5.16 6.04 -8.84
CA TYR A 471 -4.67 5.61 -7.52
C TYR A 471 -4.53 6.75 -6.53
N ALA A 472 -4.45 7.99 -7.00
CA ALA A 472 -4.21 9.17 -6.17
C ALA A 472 -5.16 10.31 -6.55
N LEU A 473 -5.65 11.02 -5.52
CA LEU A 473 -6.45 12.24 -5.61
C LEU A 473 -5.98 13.26 -4.58
N ALA A 474 -6.07 14.55 -4.93
CA ALA A 474 -5.99 15.64 -3.98
C ALA A 474 -6.76 16.87 -4.49
N PHE A 475 -7.58 17.49 -3.63
CA PHE A 475 -8.16 18.79 -3.92
C PHE A 475 -7.10 19.90 -3.81
N SER A 476 -7.12 20.85 -4.73
CA SER A 476 -6.39 22.10 -4.53
C SER A 476 -6.96 22.86 -3.33
N PRO A 477 -6.12 23.58 -2.55
CA PRO A 477 -6.58 24.28 -1.35
C PRO A 477 -7.68 25.33 -1.59
N ASP A 478 -7.76 25.87 -2.81
CA ASP A 478 -8.83 26.80 -3.23
C ASP A 478 -10.13 26.10 -3.67
N GLY A 479 -10.13 24.76 -3.69
CA GLY A 479 -11.27 23.92 -4.08
C GLY A 479 -11.65 23.98 -5.55
N ARG A 480 -10.87 24.62 -6.43
CA ARG A 480 -11.21 24.78 -7.85
C ARG A 480 -10.80 23.61 -8.72
N HIS A 481 -9.77 22.90 -8.30
CA HIS A 481 -9.22 21.77 -9.04
C HIS A 481 -9.09 20.54 -8.15
N LEU A 482 -9.15 19.39 -8.79
CA LEU A 482 -8.82 18.09 -8.24
C LEU A 482 -7.71 17.49 -9.08
N ALA A 483 -6.55 17.23 -8.48
CA ALA A 483 -5.50 16.46 -9.13
C ALA A 483 -5.83 14.97 -9.05
N ALA A 484 -5.69 14.25 -10.17
CA ALA A 484 -5.90 12.82 -10.27
C ALA A 484 -4.75 12.17 -11.05
N ALA A 485 -4.24 11.05 -10.55
CA ALA A 485 -3.13 10.33 -11.19
C ALA A 485 -3.20 8.82 -10.90
N GLY A 486 -2.47 8.02 -11.69
CA GLY A 486 -2.50 6.57 -11.50
C GLY A 486 -1.62 5.78 -12.44
N GLU A 487 -2.20 4.73 -13.00
CA GLU A 487 -1.54 3.65 -13.76
C GLU A 487 -0.75 4.15 -14.97
N ASP A 488 -1.27 5.11 -15.71
CA ASP A 488 -0.67 5.61 -16.94
C ASP A 488 0.44 6.66 -16.70
N GLY A 489 0.64 7.06 -15.44
CA GLY A 489 1.68 7.99 -15.05
C GLY A 489 1.43 9.44 -15.47
N HIS A 490 0.20 9.80 -15.79
CA HIS A 490 -0.23 11.16 -16.07
C HIS A 490 -0.85 11.80 -14.82
N VAL A 491 -0.61 13.09 -14.65
CA VAL A 491 -1.32 13.94 -13.69
C VAL A 491 -2.36 14.77 -14.43
N ARG A 492 -3.60 14.71 -13.98
CA ARG A 492 -4.72 15.47 -14.54
C ARG A 492 -5.30 16.42 -13.51
N LEU A 493 -5.38 17.68 -13.88
CA LEU A 493 -6.11 18.69 -13.10
C LEU A 493 -7.53 18.77 -13.64
N ILE A 494 -8.49 18.38 -12.82
CA ILE A 494 -9.92 18.30 -13.15
C ILE A 494 -10.62 19.49 -12.47
N THR A 495 -11.45 20.24 -13.20
CA THR A 495 -12.25 21.32 -12.60
C THR A 495 -13.33 20.75 -11.71
N THR A 496 -13.51 21.32 -10.52
CA THR A 496 -14.56 20.89 -9.59
C THR A 496 -15.97 21.32 -10.03
N THR A 497 -16.06 22.33 -10.90
CA THR A 497 -17.29 22.79 -11.53
C THR A 497 -17.57 22.07 -12.86
N GLY A 498 -17.93 20.80 -12.81
CA GLY A 498 -18.31 20.04 -14.00
C GLY A 498 -17.41 18.88 -14.38
N GLY A 499 -16.31 18.64 -13.66
CA GLY A 499 -15.49 17.43 -13.83
C GLY A 499 -14.70 17.38 -15.15
N THR A 500 -14.37 18.52 -15.75
CA THR A 500 -13.61 18.56 -17.01
C THR A 500 -12.10 18.57 -16.73
N VAL A 501 -11.34 17.83 -17.55
CA VAL A 501 -9.87 17.86 -17.50
C VAL A 501 -9.39 19.19 -18.05
N ALA A 502 -8.90 20.07 -17.16
CA ALA A 502 -8.35 21.36 -17.53
C ALA A 502 -6.89 21.26 -17.99
N LYS A 503 -6.14 20.29 -17.44
CA LYS A 503 -4.75 20.03 -17.79
C LYS A 503 -4.42 18.55 -17.65
N ASP A 504 -3.59 18.05 -18.56
CA ASP A 504 -3.00 16.71 -18.53
C ASP A 504 -1.51 16.84 -18.81
N PHE A 505 -0.66 16.23 -17.96
CA PHE A 505 0.80 16.29 -18.13
C PHE A 505 1.50 15.08 -17.52
N ILE A 506 2.69 14.78 -18.07
CA ILE A 506 3.61 13.77 -17.52
C ILE A 506 4.53 14.47 -16.53
N PRO A 507 4.56 14.05 -15.25
CA PRO A 507 5.32 14.76 -14.20
C PRO A 507 6.82 14.48 -14.24
N VAL A 508 7.27 13.40 -14.90
CA VAL A 508 8.68 13.00 -14.94
C VAL A 508 9.38 13.53 -16.20
N PRO A 509 10.67 13.90 -16.12
CA PRO A 509 11.44 14.24 -17.30
C PRO A 509 11.76 12.97 -18.10
N LEU A 510 11.08 12.77 -19.24
CA LEU A 510 11.36 11.63 -20.12
C LEU A 510 12.67 11.82 -20.87
N ALA A 511 13.47 10.75 -20.94
CA ALA A 511 14.67 10.70 -21.76
C ALA A 511 14.27 10.80 -23.24
N ARG A 512 14.93 11.70 -23.99
CA ARG A 512 14.75 11.78 -25.44
C ARG A 512 15.30 10.50 -26.07
N THR A 513 14.45 9.69 -26.66
CA THR A 513 14.89 8.57 -27.49
C THR A 513 15.65 9.16 -28.69
N LYS A 514 16.97 8.94 -28.77
CA LYS A 514 17.71 9.20 -30.02
C LYS A 514 17.17 8.18 -31.00
N LEU A 515 16.28 8.61 -31.90
CA LEU A 515 16.00 7.88 -33.14
C LEU A 515 17.33 7.78 -33.88
N THR A 516 17.99 6.65 -33.79
CA THR A 516 19.06 6.29 -34.74
C THR A 516 18.38 6.19 -36.11
N GLN A 517 18.53 7.23 -36.90
CA GLN A 517 18.33 7.11 -38.35
C GLN A 517 19.29 6.00 -38.79
N ARG A 518 18.75 4.84 -39.11
CA ARG A 518 19.44 3.84 -39.92
C ARG A 518 19.44 4.40 -41.33
N GLU A 519 20.60 4.91 -41.78
CA GLU A 519 20.91 5.06 -43.18
C GLU A 519 20.97 3.69 -43.88
#